data_665b0fb75e220286768099f25e8bb6ba
#
_entry.id   665b0fb75e220286768099f25e8bb6ba
#
_cell.length_a   1.000
_cell.length_b   1.000
_cell.length_c   1.000
_cell.angle_alpha   90.00
_cell.angle_beta   90.00
_cell.angle_gamma   90.00
#
_symmetry.space_group_name_H-M   'P 1'
#
loop_
_entity.id
_entity.type
_entity.pdbx_description
1 polymer ?
#
loop_
_entity_poly.entity_id
_entity_poly.type
_entity_poly.pdbx_seq_one_letter_code
_entity_poly.pdbx_strand_id
1 'polypeptide(L)'
;MMKDSPLLAKDRVQELFSEKYGHTPSVTARSPGRVNLIGEHTDYNEGFVLPIAVPFDTAIAASPELSSIIRVISEGFGEAVFDLNEDPSSLPLWARYVHGMGTYLKHAGQPIKGWTGYISSDIPIGANLSSSAALEIAAGMIFCTVNNIEADMQQLAYAGQFVENTILGLPSGIMDQMACAFAEHDNALLIDCKDLTMSQVKLPESAAIVVMDTGTRRELVDSEFANRRQTCETIARALEVPSLRYATHSGLTQLDASHAPKLKRVRHVINENMRTRKAVEAIKNQNLTELGELMTESHQSLQNDYEVSSPALDEIVHTALTSQHCLGARMTGGGFAGCAIALVKGDKIDQFCTEILQNYQPPTSQPAESPTRVFPVRASAGASLIQ
;
A
#
# COMPACT_ATOMS: atom_id res chain seq x y z
N MET A 1 30.28 13.64 12.22
CA MET A 1 30.33 12.18 12.42
C MET A 1 28.95 11.67 12.10
N MET A 2 28.73 11.14 10.90
CA MET A 2 27.50 10.39 10.56
C MET A 2 27.49 9.17 11.49
N LYS A 3 26.51 9.10 12.41
CA LYS A 3 26.18 7.85 13.08
C LYS A 3 25.75 6.88 11.98
N ASP A 4 26.28 5.66 12.02
CA ASP A 4 25.95 4.58 11.10
C ASP A 4 24.43 4.52 10.93
N SER A 5 23.93 4.80 9.70
CA SER A 5 22.55 4.54 9.37
C SER A 5 22.33 3.04 9.56
N PRO A 6 21.26 2.62 10.24
CA PRO A 6 20.99 1.19 10.40
C PRO A 6 20.93 0.54 9.02
N LEU A 7 21.52 -0.65 8.90
CA LEU A 7 21.46 -1.45 7.67
C LEU A 7 20.01 -1.60 7.21
N LEU A 8 19.74 -1.53 5.91
CA LEU A 8 18.42 -1.75 5.36
C LEU A 8 17.95 -3.19 5.64
N ALA A 9 16.65 -3.42 5.75
CA ALA A 9 16.08 -4.74 6.05
C ALA A 9 16.63 -5.83 5.13
N LYS A 10 16.77 -5.53 3.85
CA LYS A 10 17.32 -6.44 2.84
C LYS A 10 18.78 -6.82 3.09
N ASP A 11 19.55 -5.94 3.72
CA ASP A 11 20.98 -6.16 3.97
C ASP A 11 21.19 -6.91 5.30
N ARG A 12 20.42 -6.58 6.34
CA ARG A 12 20.58 -7.20 7.67
C ARG A 12 19.85 -8.55 7.83
N VAL A 13 18.84 -8.86 7.03
CA VAL A 13 18.03 -10.08 7.18
C VAL A 13 18.85 -11.36 7.03
N GLN A 14 19.85 -11.34 6.14
CA GLN A 14 20.76 -12.48 5.92
C GLN A 14 21.70 -12.72 7.12
N GLU A 15 22.17 -11.64 7.75
CA GLU A 15 22.97 -11.72 8.98
C GLU A 15 22.13 -12.27 10.12
N LEU A 16 20.94 -11.73 10.35
CA LEU A 16 20.01 -12.18 11.38
C LEU A 16 19.61 -13.66 11.20
N PHE A 17 19.38 -14.09 9.96
CA PHE A 17 19.14 -15.50 9.66
C PHE A 17 20.35 -16.36 10.03
N SER A 18 21.56 -15.94 9.59
CA SER A 18 22.80 -16.69 9.81
C SER A 18 23.17 -16.79 11.30
N GLU A 19 22.97 -15.73 12.05
CA GLU A 19 23.15 -15.72 13.51
C GLU A 19 22.19 -16.68 14.20
N LYS A 20 20.93 -16.73 13.78
CA LYS A 20 19.91 -17.59 14.37
C LYS A 20 20.08 -19.06 14.07
N TYR A 21 20.36 -19.39 12.81
CA TYR A 21 20.34 -20.77 12.31
C TYR A 21 21.74 -21.40 12.09
N GLY A 22 22.81 -20.61 12.17
CA GLY A 22 24.19 -21.10 12.08
C GLY A 22 24.68 -21.42 10.67
N HIS A 23 23.92 -21.01 9.63
CA HIS A 23 24.28 -21.15 8.22
C HIS A 23 23.69 -20.02 7.39
N THR A 24 24.21 -19.80 6.19
CA THR A 24 23.67 -18.81 5.25
C THR A 24 22.30 -19.24 4.71
N PRO A 25 21.37 -18.30 4.45
CA PRO A 25 20.09 -18.62 3.84
C PRO A 25 20.29 -19.14 2.40
N SER A 26 19.40 -20.02 1.94
CA SER A 26 19.42 -20.52 0.56
C SER A 26 18.81 -19.51 -0.42
N VAL A 27 17.94 -18.63 0.06
CA VAL A 27 17.24 -17.61 -0.73
C VAL A 27 16.92 -16.40 0.14
N THR A 28 16.97 -15.23 -0.47
CA THR A 28 16.47 -13.99 0.14
C THR A 28 15.57 -13.28 -0.85
N ALA A 29 14.37 -12.90 -0.42
CA ALA A 29 13.45 -12.08 -1.20
C ALA A 29 13.19 -10.76 -0.50
N ARG A 30 12.98 -9.70 -1.26
CA ARG A 30 12.50 -8.41 -0.76
C ARG A 30 11.26 -7.97 -1.51
N SER A 31 10.40 -7.21 -0.84
CA SER A 31 9.26 -6.54 -1.44
C SER A 31 9.07 -5.17 -0.80
N PRO A 32 8.89 -4.11 -1.60
CA PRO A 32 8.75 -2.75 -1.08
C PRO A 32 7.36 -2.50 -0.52
N GLY A 33 7.24 -1.46 0.32
CA GLY A 33 5.97 -0.80 0.55
C GLY A 33 5.58 0.11 -0.61
N ARG A 34 4.39 0.77 -0.48
CA ARG A 34 3.89 1.69 -1.51
C ARG A 34 3.25 2.94 -0.91
N VAL A 35 3.19 4.01 -1.69
CA VAL A 35 2.20 5.09 -1.57
C VAL A 35 1.42 5.19 -2.87
N ASN A 36 0.18 5.68 -2.80
CA ASN A 36 -0.61 5.92 -4.00
C ASN A 36 -0.65 7.42 -4.30
N LEU A 37 -0.19 7.83 -5.48
CA LEU A 37 -0.17 9.24 -5.88
C LEU A 37 -1.58 9.79 -6.06
N ILE A 38 -2.48 8.98 -6.66
CA ILE A 38 -3.89 9.31 -6.89
C ILE A 38 -4.67 8.05 -7.30
N GLY A 39 -5.99 8.04 -7.09
CA GLY A 39 -6.82 6.87 -7.39
C GLY A 39 -7.22 6.10 -6.13
N GLU A 40 -7.41 6.78 -4.99
CA GLU A 40 -7.81 6.11 -3.76
C GLU A 40 -9.24 5.60 -3.82
N HIS A 41 -9.46 4.39 -3.27
CA HIS A 41 -10.74 3.72 -3.18
C HIS A 41 -11.40 3.39 -4.52
N THR A 42 -10.60 3.31 -5.59
CA THR A 42 -11.08 2.95 -6.92
C THR A 42 -10.74 1.51 -7.31
N ASP A 43 -9.75 0.88 -6.70
CA ASP A 43 -9.26 -0.45 -7.05
C ASP A 43 -10.32 -1.55 -6.86
N TYR A 44 -11.02 -1.60 -5.74
CA TYR A 44 -12.15 -2.53 -5.54
C TYR A 44 -13.45 -2.12 -6.25
N ASN A 45 -13.39 -1.02 -7.03
CA ASN A 45 -14.43 -0.57 -7.96
C ASN A 45 -14.03 -0.76 -9.44
N GLU A 46 -13.03 -1.60 -9.72
CA GLU A 46 -12.46 -1.81 -11.05
C GLU A 46 -11.91 -0.52 -11.71
N GLY A 47 -11.50 0.45 -10.88
CA GLY A 47 -11.03 1.75 -11.31
C GLY A 47 -9.54 1.81 -11.65
N PHE A 48 -9.03 3.03 -11.76
CA PHE A 48 -7.62 3.30 -12.00
C PHE A 48 -6.91 3.75 -10.74
N VAL A 49 -5.69 3.27 -10.54
CA VAL A 49 -4.79 3.68 -9.46
C VAL A 49 -3.40 4.03 -10.02
N LEU A 50 -2.66 4.87 -9.30
CA LEU A 50 -1.33 5.32 -9.72
C LEU A 50 -0.33 5.27 -8.55
N PRO A 51 -0.02 4.08 -8.00
CA PRO A 51 0.94 3.94 -6.92
C PRO A 51 2.40 4.09 -7.38
N ILE A 52 3.28 4.33 -6.40
CA ILE A 52 4.73 4.14 -6.48
C ILE A 52 5.19 3.22 -5.36
N ALA A 53 6.17 2.37 -5.62
CA ALA A 53 6.88 1.69 -4.53
C ALA A 53 7.79 2.67 -3.80
N VAL A 54 7.91 2.52 -2.49
CA VAL A 54 8.80 3.34 -1.66
C VAL A 54 10.09 2.58 -1.33
N PRO A 55 11.20 3.27 -0.97
CA PRO A 55 12.49 2.63 -0.71
C PRO A 55 12.57 2.02 0.71
N PHE A 56 11.50 1.40 1.15
CA PHE A 56 11.41 0.65 2.41
C PHE A 56 10.88 -0.74 2.09
N ASP A 57 11.58 -1.76 2.54
CA ASP A 57 11.30 -3.14 2.18
C ASP A 57 10.86 -3.99 3.38
N THR A 58 10.07 -5.02 3.12
CA THR A 58 10.06 -6.24 3.92
C THR A 58 10.93 -7.27 3.21
N ALA A 59 11.91 -7.82 3.91
CA ALA A 59 12.82 -8.82 3.40
C ALA A 59 12.70 -10.12 4.19
N ILE A 60 12.81 -11.26 3.50
CA ILE A 60 12.75 -12.61 4.07
C ILE A 60 13.95 -13.40 3.58
N ALA A 61 14.77 -13.88 4.53
CA ALA A 61 15.82 -14.85 4.28
C ALA A 61 15.34 -16.24 4.70
N ALA A 62 15.50 -17.26 3.85
CA ALA A 62 14.94 -18.58 4.10
C ALA A 62 15.82 -19.73 3.57
N SER A 63 15.60 -20.92 4.15
CA SER A 63 16.11 -22.19 3.67
C SER A 63 14.97 -23.22 3.61
N PRO A 64 14.95 -24.13 2.62
CA PRO A 64 13.88 -25.10 2.44
C PRO A 64 13.82 -26.12 3.57
N GLU A 65 12.63 -26.58 3.89
CA GLU A 65 12.34 -27.70 4.77
C GLU A 65 11.74 -28.88 3.97
N LEU A 66 11.93 -30.11 4.46
CA LEU A 66 11.36 -31.30 3.80
C LEU A 66 9.90 -31.52 4.15
N SER A 67 9.45 -30.98 5.26
CA SER A 67 8.06 -31.07 5.77
C SER A 67 7.20 -29.89 5.29
N SER A 68 5.92 -29.86 5.67
CA SER A 68 5.00 -28.72 5.47
C SER A 68 5.14 -27.63 6.54
N ILE A 69 6.06 -27.81 7.49
CA ILE A 69 6.20 -26.91 8.64
C ILE A 69 6.97 -25.63 8.23
N ILE A 70 6.44 -24.50 8.64
CA ILE A 70 7.10 -23.20 8.57
C ILE A 70 7.65 -22.86 9.96
N ARG A 71 8.92 -22.46 10.02
CA ARG A 71 9.57 -21.91 11.21
C ARG A 71 10.09 -20.52 10.88
N VAL A 72 9.48 -19.50 11.40
CA VAL A 72 9.83 -18.14 10.98
C VAL A 72 9.88 -17.19 12.18
N ILE A 73 10.89 -16.32 12.19
CA ILE A 73 11.01 -15.22 13.14
C ILE A 73 10.75 -13.92 12.39
N SER A 74 9.94 -13.06 12.96
CA SER A 74 9.77 -11.69 12.50
C SER A 74 10.42 -10.74 13.51
N GLU A 75 11.36 -9.93 13.02
CA GLU A 75 12.12 -8.97 13.82
C GLU A 75 11.17 -8.05 14.59
N GLY A 76 11.29 -8.04 15.92
CA GLY A 76 10.43 -7.26 16.82
C GLY A 76 9.04 -7.85 17.11
N PHE A 77 8.64 -8.93 16.41
CA PHE A 77 7.30 -9.56 16.57
C PHE A 77 7.35 -11.01 17.09
N GLY A 78 8.53 -11.60 17.20
CA GLY A 78 8.73 -12.94 17.75
C GLY A 78 8.74 -14.06 16.71
N GLU A 79 8.63 -15.30 17.21
CA GLU A 79 8.72 -16.54 16.42
C GLU A 79 7.34 -17.17 16.24
N ALA A 80 7.10 -17.78 15.06
CA ALA A 80 5.96 -18.61 14.78
C ALA A 80 6.40 -19.93 14.15
N VAL A 81 5.78 -21.04 14.60
CA VAL A 81 5.94 -22.38 14.03
C VAL A 81 4.56 -22.93 13.74
N PHE A 82 4.31 -23.33 12.48
CA PHE A 82 3.00 -23.81 12.07
C PHE A 82 3.09 -24.75 10.87
N ASP A 83 2.09 -25.60 10.72
CA ASP A 83 1.87 -26.41 9.54
C ASP A 83 0.84 -25.74 8.61
N LEU A 84 1.09 -25.76 7.30
CA LEU A 84 0.18 -25.19 6.29
C LEU A 84 -1.18 -25.91 6.20
N ASN A 85 -1.35 -27.05 6.87
CA ASN A 85 -2.61 -27.80 6.93
C ASN A 85 -3.45 -27.45 8.16
N GLU A 86 -2.92 -26.68 9.09
CA GLU A 86 -3.59 -26.32 10.34
C GLU A 86 -4.35 -24.99 10.24
N ASP A 87 -5.31 -24.79 11.14
CA ASP A 87 -6.06 -23.55 11.24
C ASP A 87 -5.13 -22.40 11.73
N PRO A 88 -4.98 -21.30 10.98
CA PRO A 88 -4.12 -20.19 11.36
C PRO A 88 -4.69 -19.28 12.45
N SER A 89 -5.89 -19.53 12.99
CA SER A 89 -6.59 -18.61 13.90
C SER A 89 -5.83 -18.29 15.18
N SER A 90 -4.98 -19.22 15.66
CA SER A 90 -4.13 -19.05 16.83
C SER A 90 -2.81 -18.32 16.55
N LEU A 91 -2.45 -18.13 15.29
CA LEU A 91 -1.19 -17.49 14.91
C LEU A 91 -1.27 -15.96 15.10
N PRO A 92 -0.14 -15.31 15.41
CA PRO A 92 -0.07 -13.85 15.37
C PRO A 92 -0.39 -13.35 13.96
N LEU A 93 -0.97 -12.14 13.87
CA LEU A 93 -1.49 -11.61 12.60
C LEU A 93 -0.48 -11.68 11.45
N TRP A 94 0.77 -11.27 11.70
CA TRP A 94 1.82 -11.32 10.67
C TRP A 94 2.07 -12.74 10.12
N ALA A 95 1.98 -13.77 10.97
CA ALA A 95 2.18 -15.15 10.55
C ALA A 95 0.97 -15.71 9.76
N ARG A 96 -0.24 -15.17 9.99
CA ARG A 96 -1.43 -15.52 9.19
C ARG A 96 -1.30 -15.10 7.73
N TYR A 97 -0.65 -13.96 7.44
CA TYR A 97 -0.32 -13.56 6.07
C TYR A 97 0.59 -14.58 5.40
N VAL A 98 1.67 -14.99 6.08
CA VAL A 98 2.61 -16.00 5.57
C VAL A 98 1.91 -17.35 5.35
N HIS A 99 1.14 -17.82 6.35
CA HIS A 99 0.37 -19.06 6.26
C HIS A 99 -0.60 -19.01 5.06
N GLY A 100 -1.33 -17.91 4.92
CA GLY A 100 -2.31 -17.72 3.85
C GLY A 100 -1.69 -17.83 2.44
N MET A 101 -0.53 -17.21 2.23
CA MET A 101 0.18 -17.31 0.95
C MET A 101 0.57 -18.75 0.62
N GLY A 102 1.14 -19.49 1.59
CA GLY A 102 1.48 -20.89 1.39
C GLY A 102 0.26 -21.78 1.12
N THR A 103 -0.82 -21.55 1.85
CA THR A 103 -2.09 -22.28 1.70
C THR A 103 -2.75 -21.99 0.36
N TYR A 104 -2.78 -20.74 -0.10
CA TYR A 104 -3.30 -20.39 -1.43
C TYR A 104 -2.54 -21.11 -2.54
N LEU A 105 -1.21 -21.04 -2.55
CA LEU A 105 -0.37 -21.69 -3.55
C LEU A 105 -0.59 -23.22 -3.55
N LYS A 106 -0.71 -23.82 -2.38
CA LYS A 106 -1.01 -25.25 -2.24
C LYS A 106 -2.38 -25.61 -2.81
N HIS A 107 -3.42 -24.81 -2.54
CA HIS A 107 -4.75 -25.01 -3.12
C HIS A 107 -4.78 -24.78 -4.64
N ALA A 108 -3.89 -23.94 -5.16
CA ALA A 108 -3.67 -23.79 -6.59
C ALA A 108 -2.92 -24.97 -7.23
N GLY A 109 -2.66 -26.03 -6.47
CA GLY A 109 -2.04 -27.27 -6.96
C GLY A 109 -0.52 -27.26 -6.98
N GLN A 110 0.11 -26.25 -6.39
CA GLN A 110 1.57 -26.18 -6.30
C GLN A 110 2.11 -27.15 -5.22
N PRO A 111 3.26 -27.82 -5.45
CA PRO A 111 3.85 -28.78 -4.51
C PRO A 111 4.59 -28.07 -3.37
N ILE A 112 3.87 -27.31 -2.56
CA ILE A 112 4.43 -26.46 -1.50
C ILE A 112 4.89 -27.29 -0.31
N LYS A 113 6.16 -27.14 0.05
CA LYS A 113 6.78 -27.56 1.32
C LYS A 113 7.10 -26.36 2.17
N GLY A 114 7.47 -26.61 3.43
CA GLY A 114 7.83 -25.59 4.38
C GLY A 114 9.23 -25.00 4.19
N TRP A 115 9.53 -24.04 5.04
CA TRP A 115 10.84 -23.39 5.10
C TRP A 115 11.11 -22.85 6.50
N THR A 116 12.39 -22.67 6.78
CA THR A 116 12.87 -21.97 7.98
C THR A 116 13.37 -20.61 7.56
N GLY A 117 12.99 -19.53 8.28
CA GLY A 117 13.34 -18.20 7.83
C GLY A 117 13.34 -17.10 8.89
N TYR A 118 13.81 -15.94 8.47
CA TYR A 118 13.83 -14.69 9.23
C TYR A 118 13.24 -13.55 8.39
N ILE A 119 12.39 -12.73 9.00
CA ILE A 119 11.73 -11.57 8.39
C ILE A 119 12.26 -10.31 9.05
N SER A 120 12.65 -9.33 8.24
CA SER A 120 13.00 -7.98 8.68
C SER A 120 12.30 -6.94 7.82
N SER A 121 11.93 -5.80 8.39
CA SER A 121 11.22 -4.75 7.64
C SER A 121 11.69 -3.35 8.05
N ASP A 122 11.82 -2.46 7.05
CA ASP A 122 12.05 -1.03 7.23
C ASP A 122 10.76 -0.22 7.05
N ILE A 123 9.67 -0.87 6.60
CA ILE A 123 8.41 -0.18 6.36
C ILE A 123 7.87 0.32 7.70
N PRO A 124 7.66 1.63 7.86
CA PRO A 124 7.18 2.21 9.10
C PRO A 124 5.86 1.60 9.55
N ILE A 125 5.83 1.01 10.75
CA ILE A 125 4.67 0.32 11.31
C ILE A 125 3.50 1.30 11.47
N GLY A 126 2.31 0.91 10.99
CA GLY A 126 1.08 1.69 11.12
C GLY A 126 1.01 2.95 10.26
N ALA A 127 1.97 3.17 9.37
CA ALA A 127 2.02 4.34 8.49
C ALA A 127 1.17 4.19 7.21
N ASN A 128 0.42 3.11 7.03
CA ASN A 128 -0.36 2.83 5.81
C ASN A 128 0.48 2.70 4.53
N LEU A 129 1.71 2.22 4.63
CA LEU A 129 2.63 2.03 3.52
C LEU A 129 2.62 0.59 2.98
N SER A 130 1.56 -0.18 3.21
CA SER A 130 1.34 -1.56 2.71
C SER A 130 2.38 -2.58 3.16
N SER A 131 2.70 -2.59 4.44
CA SER A 131 3.59 -3.62 5.01
C SER A 131 3.00 -5.05 4.89
N SER A 132 1.67 -5.20 4.89
CA SER A 132 0.99 -6.49 4.66
C SER A 132 1.27 -7.02 3.25
N ALA A 133 0.97 -6.22 2.22
CA ALA A 133 1.21 -6.61 0.83
C ALA A 133 2.70 -6.87 0.55
N ALA A 134 3.60 -6.07 1.13
CA ALA A 134 5.03 -6.33 1.04
C ALA A 134 5.42 -7.69 1.64
N LEU A 135 4.85 -8.03 2.80
CA LEU A 135 5.08 -9.34 3.44
C LEU A 135 4.50 -10.48 2.60
N GLU A 136 3.27 -10.32 2.07
CA GLU A 136 2.60 -11.30 1.21
C GLU A 136 3.43 -11.62 -0.03
N ILE A 137 3.84 -10.60 -0.78
CA ILE A 137 4.62 -10.79 -2.00
C ILE A 137 5.98 -11.41 -1.69
N ALA A 138 6.71 -10.93 -0.68
CA ALA A 138 7.99 -11.52 -0.27
C ALA A 138 7.82 -12.99 0.14
N ALA A 139 6.81 -13.34 0.95
CA ALA A 139 6.53 -14.70 1.37
C ALA A 139 6.14 -15.59 0.19
N GLY A 140 5.31 -15.11 -0.74
CA GLY A 140 4.96 -15.82 -1.96
C GLY A 140 6.19 -16.17 -2.81
N MET A 141 7.10 -15.22 -2.98
CA MET A 141 8.37 -15.46 -3.67
C MET A 141 9.24 -16.50 -2.97
N ILE A 142 9.33 -16.46 -1.63
CA ILE A 142 10.04 -17.49 -0.84
C ILE A 142 9.42 -18.85 -1.09
N PHE A 143 8.09 -19.00 -0.96
CA PHE A 143 7.42 -20.28 -1.21
C PHE A 143 7.70 -20.81 -2.60
N CYS A 144 7.64 -19.98 -3.62
CA CYS A 144 7.95 -20.39 -4.99
C CYS A 144 9.42 -20.83 -5.11
N THR A 145 10.36 -20.00 -4.66
CA THR A 145 11.79 -20.26 -4.88
C THR A 145 12.31 -21.46 -4.12
N VAL A 146 11.96 -21.64 -2.84
CA VAL A 146 12.40 -22.83 -2.06
C VAL A 146 11.83 -24.14 -2.57
N ASN A 147 10.73 -24.09 -3.33
CA ASN A 147 10.08 -25.24 -3.93
C ASN A 147 10.39 -25.40 -5.43
N ASN A 148 11.32 -24.61 -5.98
CA ASN A 148 11.70 -24.59 -7.40
C ASN A 148 10.50 -24.36 -8.34
N ILE A 149 9.60 -23.47 -7.95
CA ILE A 149 8.44 -23.03 -8.73
C ILE A 149 8.78 -21.66 -9.32
N GLU A 150 8.51 -21.45 -10.59
CA GLU A 150 8.60 -20.13 -11.20
C GLU A 150 7.51 -19.21 -10.60
N ALA A 151 7.94 -18.06 -10.07
CA ALA A 151 7.04 -17.12 -9.44
C ALA A 151 6.26 -16.32 -10.50
N ASP A 152 4.97 -16.56 -10.61
CA ASP A 152 4.04 -15.67 -11.33
C ASP A 152 3.63 -14.53 -10.38
N MET A 153 4.20 -13.33 -10.61
CA MET A 153 3.99 -12.18 -9.75
C MET A 153 2.53 -11.70 -9.73
N GLN A 154 1.78 -11.88 -10.82
CA GLN A 154 0.36 -11.55 -10.87
C GLN A 154 -0.45 -12.56 -10.05
N GLN A 155 -0.12 -13.83 -10.11
CA GLN A 155 -0.73 -14.85 -9.26
C GLN A 155 -0.41 -14.59 -7.78
N LEU A 156 0.81 -14.15 -7.44
CA LEU A 156 1.16 -13.78 -6.07
C LEU A 156 0.39 -12.54 -5.59
N ALA A 157 0.14 -11.57 -6.45
CA ALA A 157 -0.71 -10.42 -6.11
C ALA A 157 -2.16 -10.85 -5.83
N TYR A 158 -2.73 -11.73 -6.65
CA TYR A 158 -4.05 -12.33 -6.39
C TYR A 158 -4.07 -13.15 -5.10
N ALA A 159 -3.00 -13.89 -4.82
CA ALA A 159 -2.88 -14.67 -3.58
C ALA A 159 -2.93 -13.76 -2.35
N GLY A 160 -2.18 -12.65 -2.35
CA GLY A 160 -2.19 -11.67 -1.26
C GLY A 160 -3.58 -11.07 -1.06
N GLN A 161 -4.21 -10.59 -2.13
CA GLN A 161 -5.59 -10.09 -2.05
C GLN A 161 -6.57 -11.16 -1.50
N PHE A 162 -6.44 -12.41 -1.92
CA PHE A 162 -7.25 -13.51 -1.39
C PHE A 162 -7.02 -13.71 0.10
N VAL A 163 -5.76 -13.65 0.55
CA VAL A 163 -5.41 -13.76 1.98
C VAL A 163 -6.09 -12.66 2.78
N GLU A 164 -5.97 -11.41 2.36
CA GLU A 164 -6.64 -10.29 3.03
C GLU A 164 -8.16 -10.47 3.04
N ASN A 165 -8.78 -10.70 1.88
CA ASN A 165 -10.24 -10.74 1.76
C ASN A 165 -10.89 -11.98 2.41
N THR A 166 -10.27 -13.17 2.27
CA THR A 166 -10.90 -14.45 2.62
C THR A 166 -10.40 -15.00 3.96
N ILE A 167 -9.10 -14.90 4.23
CA ILE A 167 -8.51 -15.48 5.45
C ILE A 167 -8.57 -14.48 6.61
N LEU A 168 -8.35 -13.20 6.32
CA LEU A 168 -8.30 -12.15 7.34
C LEU A 168 -9.59 -11.33 7.43
N GLY A 169 -10.48 -11.44 6.45
CA GLY A 169 -11.75 -10.69 6.42
C GLY A 169 -11.59 -9.20 6.14
N LEU A 170 -10.47 -8.79 5.55
CA LEU A 170 -10.16 -7.41 5.18
C LEU A 170 -10.55 -7.19 3.71
N PRO A 171 -11.63 -6.45 3.39
CA PRO A 171 -12.14 -6.35 2.04
C PRO A 171 -11.34 -5.36 1.16
N SER A 172 -10.03 -5.56 1.04
CA SER A 172 -9.11 -4.72 0.26
C SER A 172 -9.28 -4.89 -1.26
N GLY A 173 -8.79 -3.90 -2.01
CA GLY A 173 -8.56 -4.02 -3.45
C GLY A 173 -7.23 -4.72 -3.75
N ILE A 174 -6.75 -4.65 -5.00
CA ILE A 174 -5.53 -5.34 -5.43
C ILE A 174 -4.33 -4.40 -5.62
N MET A 175 -4.53 -3.10 -5.48
CA MET A 175 -3.52 -2.07 -5.76
C MET A 175 -2.21 -2.33 -5.02
N ASP A 176 -2.28 -2.66 -3.74
CA ASP A 176 -1.13 -2.77 -2.86
C ASP A 176 -0.18 -3.88 -3.29
N GLN A 177 -0.73 -5.07 -3.53
CA GLN A 177 0.02 -6.23 -3.98
C GLN A 177 0.60 -6.01 -5.38
N MET A 178 -0.17 -5.41 -6.30
CA MET A 178 0.31 -5.09 -7.65
C MET A 178 1.45 -4.06 -7.62
N ALA A 179 1.33 -3.02 -6.79
CA ALA A 179 2.39 -2.03 -6.63
C ALA A 179 3.67 -2.65 -6.05
N CYS A 180 3.55 -3.48 -5.01
CA CYS A 180 4.67 -4.20 -4.42
C CYS A 180 5.35 -5.14 -5.43
N ALA A 181 4.59 -5.77 -6.32
CA ALA A 181 5.09 -6.75 -7.29
C ALA A 181 5.74 -6.11 -8.53
N PHE A 182 5.12 -5.05 -9.11
CA PHE A 182 5.40 -4.60 -10.48
C PHE A 182 5.96 -3.18 -10.62
N ALA A 183 6.16 -2.45 -9.52
CA ALA A 183 6.73 -1.11 -9.61
C ALA A 183 8.16 -1.12 -10.20
N GLU A 184 8.52 -0.04 -10.86
CA GLU A 184 9.86 0.17 -11.40
C GLU A 184 10.49 1.45 -10.87
N HIS A 185 11.81 1.51 -10.86
CA HIS A 185 12.55 2.70 -10.43
C HIS A 185 12.12 3.94 -11.21
N ASP A 186 11.92 5.03 -10.48
CA ASP A 186 11.57 6.35 -11.01
C ASP A 186 10.24 6.39 -11.79
N ASN A 187 9.39 5.37 -11.64
CA ASN A 187 8.10 5.31 -12.30
C ASN A 187 6.94 5.22 -11.30
N ALA A 188 5.82 5.82 -11.66
CA ALA A 188 4.54 5.45 -11.09
C ALA A 188 3.92 4.33 -11.93
N LEU A 189 3.18 3.44 -11.29
CA LEU A 189 2.54 2.31 -11.94
C LEU A 189 1.05 2.62 -12.15
N LEU A 190 0.65 2.96 -13.38
CA LEU A 190 -0.78 3.02 -13.70
C LEU A 190 -1.33 1.60 -13.80
N ILE A 191 -2.35 1.31 -13.01
CA ILE A 191 -3.06 0.03 -13.05
C ILE A 191 -4.53 0.29 -13.41
N ASP A 192 -5.04 -0.37 -14.43
CA ASP A 192 -6.47 -0.54 -14.64
C ASP A 192 -6.91 -1.78 -13.86
N CYS A 193 -7.59 -1.57 -12.72
CA CYS A 193 -7.96 -2.67 -11.81
C CYS A 193 -9.10 -3.55 -12.34
N LYS A 194 -9.63 -3.26 -13.54
CA LYS A 194 -10.63 -4.11 -14.21
C LYS A 194 -10.01 -5.38 -14.79
N ASP A 195 -8.90 -5.24 -15.48
CA ASP A 195 -8.24 -6.32 -16.23
C ASP A 195 -6.76 -6.46 -15.88
N LEU A 196 -6.29 -5.67 -14.91
CA LEU A 196 -4.91 -5.58 -14.43
C LEU A 196 -3.90 -5.21 -15.51
N THR A 197 -4.33 -4.50 -16.55
CA THR A 197 -3.38 -3.88 -17.47
C THR A 197 -2.59 -2.79 -16.77
N MET A 198 -1.29 -2.76 -17.02
CA MET A 198 -0.35 -1.87 -16.34
C MET A 198 0.48 -1.06 -17.34
N SER A 199 0.89 0.12 -16.93
CA SER A 199 1.90 0.90 -17.63
C SER A 199 2.76 1.71 -16.68
N GLN A 200 4.08 1.71 -16.93
CA GLN A 200 5.03 2.54 -16.20
C GLN A 200 4.94 3.99 -16.69
N VAL A 201 4.85 4.92 -15.74
CA VAL A 201 4.72 6.35 -15.99
C VAL A 201 5.92 7.05 -15.37
N LYS A 202 6.89 7.46 -16.19
CA LYS A 202 8.13 8.09 -15.73
C LYS A 202 7.85 9.38 -14.96
N LEU A 203 8.31 9.44 -13.70
CA LEU A 203 8.16 10.62 -12.86
C LEU A 203 9.15 11.72 -13.25
N PRO A 204 8.74 13.00 -13.21
CA PRO A 204 9.63 14.13 -13.45
C PRO A 204 10.69 14.28 -12.36
N GLU A 205 11.96 14.47 -12.77
CA GLU A 205 13.08 14.68 -11.82
C GLU A 205 13.00 16.02 -11.06
N SER A 206 12.24 16.96 -11.60
CA SER A 206 12.08 18.31 -11.03
C SER A 206 11.16 18.38 -9.81
N ALA A 207 10.51 17.26 -9.46
CA ALA A 207 9.65 17.15 -8.29
C ALA A 207 10.00 15.92 -7.44
N ALA A 208 9.65 15.98 -6.18
CA ALA A 208 9.76 14.87 -5.24
C ALA A 208 8.42 14.59 -4.57
N ILE A 209 8.21 13.35 -4.20
CA ILE A 209 7.13 12.93 -3.33
C ILE A 209 7.66 12.93 -1.90
N VAL A 210 6.98 13.64 -1.01
CA VAL A 210 7.29 13.65 0.42
C VAL A 210 6.16 12.95 1.17
N VAL A 211 6.49 11.93 1.94
CA VAL A 211 5.56 11.24 2.83
C VAL A 211 5.52 11.98 4.17
N MET A 212 4.32 12.23 4.66
CA MET A 212 4.05 12.93 5.91
C MET A 212 3.21 12.01 6.80
N ASP A 213 3.86 11.30 7.73
CA ASP A 213 3.20 10.46 8.72
C ASP A 213 2.71 11.33 9.89
N THR A 214 1.40 11.40 10.07
CA THR A 214 0.76 12.19 11.13
C THR A 214 1.13 11.74 12.54
N GLY A 215 1.68 10.52 12.69
CA GLY A 215 1.87 9.88 13.98
C GLY A 215 0.59 9.31 14.60
N THR A 216 -0.57 9.53 13.98
CA THR A 216 -1.84 8.92 14.43
C THR A 216 -1.98 7.50 13.89
N ARG A 217 -2.61 6.63 14.68
CA ARG A 217 -2.84 5.23 14.33
C ARG A 217 -4.35 4.92 14.38
N ARG A 218 -4.73 3.80 13.85
CA ARG A 218 -6.12 3.41 13.68
C ARG A 218 -6.53 2.40 14.75
N GLU A 219 -7.66 2.60 15.41
CA GLU A 219 -8.24 1.59 16.30
C GLU A 219 -9.37 0.76 15.67
N LEU A 220 -10.13 1.27 14.67
CA LEU A 220 -11.39 0.63 14.22
C LEU A 220 -11.66 0.77 12.70
N VAL A 221 -10.66 0.60 11.84
CA VAL A 221 -10.80 0.96 10.42
C VAL A 221 -11.38 -0.13 9.55
N ASP A 222 -11.22 -1.38 9.91
CA ASP A 222 -11.67 -2.51 9.08
C ASP A 222 -13.19 -2.45 8.83
N SER A 223 -13.97 -2.05 9.84
CA SER A 223 -15.42 -1.89 9.72
C SER A 223 -15.83 -0.71 8.82
N GLU A 224 -15.12 0.42 8.91
CA GLU A 224 -15.40 1.61 8.10
C GLU A 224 -14.99 1.41 6.64
N PHE A 225 -13.84 0.78 6.41
CA PHE A 225 -13.40 0.40 5.06
C PHE A 225 -14.39 -0.57 4.40
N ALA A 226 -14.81 -1.62 5.13
CA ALA A 226 -15.83 -2.56 4.68
C ALA A 226 -17.16 -1.86 4.35
N ASN A 227 -17.58 -0.89 5.17
CA ASN A 227 -18.76 -0.08 4.92
C ASN A 227 -18.65 0.74 3.61
N ARG A 228 -17.48 1.30 3.31
CA ARG A 228 -17.25 2.03 2.05
C ARG A 228 -17.40 1.11 0.84
N ARG A 229 -16.75 -0.07 0.87
CA ARG A 229 -16.89 -1.07 -0.20
C ARG A 229 -18.34 -1.54 -0.35
N GLN A 230 -19.00 -1.90 0.73
CA GLN A 230 -20.41 -2.33 0.70
C GLN A 230 -21.33 -1.24 0.13
N THR A 231 -21.05 0.02 0.43
CA THR A 231 -21.77 1.16 -0.15
C THR A 231 -21.62 1.17 -1.68
N CYS A 232 -20.39 1.03 -2.19
CA CYS A 232 -20.13 1.00 -3.63
C CYS A 232 -20.85 -0.17 -4.31
N GLU A 233 -20.76 -1.37 -3.76
CA GLU A 233 -21.45 -2.56 -4.27
C GLU A 233 -22.97 -2.42 -4.27
N THR A 234 -23.54 -1.77 -3.24
CA THR A 234 -24.97 -1.52 -3.16
C THR A 234 -25.44 -0.59 -4.26
N ILE A 235 -24.69 0.50 -4.50
CA ILE A 235 -25.06 1.47 -5.54
C ILE A 235 -24.79 0.91 -6.93
N ALA A 236 -23.72 0.15 -7.15
CA ALA A 236 -23.49 -0.52 -8.43
C ALA A 236 -24.67 -1.43 -8.81
N ARG A 237 -25.17 -2.21 -7.85
CA ARG A 237 -26.39 -3.03 -8.05
C ARG A 237 -27.63 -2.19 -8.36
N ALA A 238 -27.82 -1.07 -7.65
CA ALA A 238 -28.98 -0.18 -7.88
C ALA A 238 -28.91 0.52 -9.26
N LEU A 239 -27.70 0.71 -9.80
CA LEU A 239 -27.47 1.24 -11.14
C LEU A 239 -27.48 0.15 -12.24
N GLU A 240 -27.62 -1.12 -11.85
CA GLU A 240 -27.52 -2.28 -12.76
C GLU A 240 -26.20 -2.34 -13.54
N VAL A 241 -25.09 -1.93 -12.88
CA VAL A 241 -23.74 -1.98 -13.46
C VAL A 241 -22.84 -2.98 -12.70
N PRO A 242 -21.86 -3.60 -13.36
CA PRO A 242 -20.95 -4.57 -12.71
C PRO A 242 -20.15 -3.97 -11.55
N SER A 243 -19.70 -2.72 -11.71
CA SER A 243 -18.94 -1.97 -10.72
C SER A 243 -19.15 -0.47 -10.92
N LEU A 244 -18.71 0.38 -9.96
CA LEU A 244 -18.78 1.84 -10.12
C LEU A 244 -17.87 2.39 -11.22
N ARG A 245 -16.97 1.57 -11.78
CA ARG A 245 -16.23 1.89 -13.02
C ARG A 245 -17.15 2.34 -14.16
N TYR A 246 -18.33 1.75 -14.23
CA TYR A 246 -19.32 1.98 -15.30
C TYR A 246 -20.38 3.01 -14.92
N ALA A 247 -20.36 3.52 -13.70
CA ALA A 247 -21.27 4.54 -13.26
C ALA A 247 -20.99 5.89 -13.95
N THR A 248 -22.05 6.65 -14.19
CA THR A 248 -21.98 8.00 -14.80
C THR A 248 -22.74 9.00 -13.94
N HIS A 249 -22.38 10.29 -14.04
CA HIS A 249 -23.12 11.34 -13.35
C HIS A 249 -24.61 11.37 -13.74
N SER A 250 -24.95 11.10 -15.00
CA SER A 250 -26.35 11.01 -15.46
C SER A 250 -27.06 9.80 -14.86
N GLY A 251 -26.39 8.66 -14.66
CA GLY A 251 -26.95 7.49 -13.98
C GLY A 251 -27.37 7.79 -12.55
N LEU A 252 -26.59 8.63 -11.83
CA LEU A 252 -26.92 8.97 -10.43
C LEU A 252 -28.25 9.70 -10.27
N THR A 253 -28.71 10.41 -11.31
CA THR A 253 -30.01 11.14 -11.26
C THR A 253 -31.21 10.19 -11.37
N GLN A 254 -31.00 8.93 -11.69
CA GLN A 254 -32.03 7.89 -11.81
C GLN A 254 -32.30 7.16 -10.49
N LEU A 255 -31.40 7.33 -9.51
CA LEU A 255 -31.54 6.70 -8.20
C LEU A 255 -32.56 7.42 -7.34
N ASP A 256 -33.31 6.65 -6.57
CA ASP A 256 -34.30 7.19 -5.65
C ASP A 256 -33.70 7.92 -4.44
N ALA A 257 -34.52 8.63 -3.69
CA ALA A 257 -34.08 9.44 -2.56
C ALA A 257 -33.42 8.63 -1.43
N SER A 258 -33.65 7.31 -1.33
CA SER A 258 -33.05 6.45 -0.30
C SER A 258 -31.55 6.29 -0.48
N HIS A 259 -31.06 6.51 -1.70
CA HIS A 259 -29.63 6.44 -2.04
C HIS A 259 -28.90 7.78 -1.87
N ALA A 260 -29.63 8.89 -1.68
CA ALA A 260 -29.08 10.24 -1.64
C ALA A 260 -27.83 10.40 -0.72
N PRO A 261 -27.79 9.86 0.52
CA PRO A 261 -26.61 9.97 1.39
C PRO A 261 -25.35 9.28 0.84
N LYS A 262 -25.54 8.31 -0.06
CA LYS A 262 -24.45 7.50 -0.63
C LYS A 262 -23.91 8.06 -1.94
N LEU A 263 -24.66 8.95 -2.60
CA LEU A 263 -24.30 9.46 -3.95
C LEU A 263 -22.99 10.23 -3.98
N LYS A 264 -22.63 10.92 -2.90
CA LYS A 264 -21.35 11.62 -2.80
C LYS A 264 -20.16 10.65 -2.92
N ARG A 265 -20.27 9.46 -2.31
CA ARG A 265 -19.21 8.42 -2.42
C ARG A 265 -19.06 7.92 -3.86
N VAL A 266 -20.16 7.77 -4.57
CA VAL A 266 -20.14 7.36 -5.99
C VAL A 266 -19.53 8.46 -6.88
N ARG A 267 -19.87 9.74 -6.61
CA ARG A 267 -19.25 10.89 -7.29
C ARG A 267 -17.74 10.89 -7.11
N HIS A 268 -17.27 10.57 -5.90
CA HIS A 268 -15.82 10.41 -5.67
C HIS A 268 -15.22 9.39 -6.65
N VAL A 269 -15.74 8.16 -6.70
CA VAL A 269 -15.20 7.08 -7.56
C VAL A 269 -15.19 7.48 -9.04
N ILE A 270 -16.30 8.06 -9.54
CA ILE A 270 -16.39 8.52 -10.93
C ILE A 270 -15.32 9.58 -11.22
N ASN A 271 -15.22 10.59 -10.36
CA ASN A 271 -14.30 11.71 -10.54
C ASN A 271 -12.84 11.29 -10.31
N GLU A 272 -12.58 10.39 -9.35
CA GLU A 272 -11.24 9.92 -9.04
C GLU A 272 -10.64 9.12 -10.22
N ASN A 273 -11.45 8.29 -10.88
CA ASN A 273 -11.05 7.63 -12.11
C ASN A 273 -10.64 8.64 -13.22
N MET A 274 -11.36 9.76 -13.34
CA MET A 274 -11.00 10.82 -14.28
C MET A 274 -9.73 11.56 -13.84
N ARG A 275 -9.60 11.90 -12.54
CA ARG A 275 -8.41 12.57 -11.99
C ARG A 275 -7.16 11.72 -12.18
N THR A 276 -7.24 10.41 -11.91
CA THR A 276 -6.11 9.49 -12.09
C THR A 276 -5.60 9.47 -13.52
N ARG A 277 -6.50 9.41 -14.50
CA ARG A 277 -6.11 9.46 -15.93
C ARG A 277 -5.51 10.81 -16.31
N LYS A 278 -6.08 11.92 -15.84
CA LYS A 278 -5.53 13.27 -16.07
C LYS A 278 -4.15 13.43 -15.41
N ALA A 279 -3.94 12.86 -14.22
CA ALA A 279 -2.66 12.89 -13.55
C ALA A 279 -1.57 12.19 -14.37
N VAL A 280 -1.89 11.07 -15.01
CA VAL A 280 -0.96 10.39 -15.93
C VAL A 280 -0.58 11.32 -17.10
N GLU A 281 -1.54 12.01 -17.69
CA GLU A 281 -1.26 12.95 -18.78
C GLU A 281 -0.47 14.17 -18.29
N ALA A 282 -0.77 14.69 -17.09
CA ALA A 282 -0.01 15.77 -16.47
C ALA A 282 1.47 15.36 -16.24
N ILE A 283 1.72 14.14 -15.78
CA ILE A 283 3.08 13.60 -15.59
C ILE A 283 3.79 13.50 -16.95
N LYS A 284 3.17 12.90 -17.96
CA LYS A 284 3.74 12.77 -19.32
C LYS A 284 4.09 14.12 -19.94
N ASN A 285 3.27 15.12 -19.70
CA ASN A 285 3.46 16.49 -20.18
C ASN A 285 4.37 17.34 -19.28
N GLN A 286 4.92 16.77 -18.18
CA GLN A 286 5.71 17.47 -17.17
C GLN A 286 4.98 18.68 -16.55
N ASN A 287 3.66 18.64 -16.50
CA ASN A 287 2.81 19.68 -15.93
C ASN A 287 2.59 19.40 -14.42
N LEU A 288 3.60 19.73 -13.62
CA LEU A 288 3.59 19.50 -12.17
C LEU A 288 2.53 20.33 -11.44
N THR A 289 2.16 21.49 -11.98
CA THR A 289 1.10 22.31 -11.39
C THR A 289 -0.24 21.58 -11.49
N GLU A 290 -0.61 21.10 -12.66
CA GLU A 290 -1.84 20.33 -12.85
C GLU A 290 -1.85 19.04 -12.02
N LEU A 291 -0.71 18.33 -11.94
CA LEU A 291 -0.59 17.14 -11.09
C LEU A 291 -0.88 17.49 -9.62
N GLY A 292 -0.29 18.58 -9.11
CA GLY A 292 -0.52 19.03 -7.74
C GLY A 292 -1.97 19.44 -7.47
N GLU A 293 -2.60 20.14 -8.41
CA GLU A 293 -4.01 20.51 -8.34
C GLU A 293 -4.91 19.27 -8.28
N LEU A 294 -4.68 18.28 -9.16
CA LEU A 294 -5.42 17.01 -9.16
C LEU A 294 -5.26 16.22 -7.85
N MET A 295 -4.06 16.22 -7.26
CA MET A 295 -3.82 15.60 -5.94
C MET A 295 -4.64 16.32 -4.86
N THR A 296 -4.65 17.64 -4.85
CA THR A 296 -5.40 18.44 -3.88
C THR A 296 -6.91 18.26 -4.03
N GLU A 297 -7.43 18.26 -5.26
CA GLU A 297 -8.84 17.95 -5.55
C GLU A 297 -9.23 16.54 -5.09
N SER A 298 -8.32 15.57 -5.26
CA SER A 298 -8.52 14.21 -4.76
C SER A 298 -8.66 14.20 -3.23
N HIS A 299 -7.80 14.94 -2.50
CA HIS A 299 -7.93 15.06 -1.05
C HIS A 299 -9.28 15.66 -0.62
N GLN A 300 -9.70 16.75 -1.25
CA GLN A 300 -10.99 17.37 -0.98
C GLN A 300 -12.17 16.40 -1.22
N SER A 301 -12.08 15.59 -2.26
CA SER A 301 -13.09 14.59 -2.55
C SER A 301 -13.07 13.42 -1.54
N LEU A 302 -11.89 12.99 -1.08
CA LEU A 302 -11.75 11.99 -0.02
C LEU A 302 -12.28 12.48 1.33
N GLN A 303 -12.06 13.76 1.63
CA GLN A 303 -12.57 14.41 2.83
C GLN A 303 -14.09 14.59 2.80
N ASN A 304 -14.63 15.17 1.72
CA ASN A 304 -16.01 15.70 1.69
C ASN A 304 -17.01 14.74 1.05
N ASP A 305 -16.58 13.97 0.03
CA ASP A 305 -17.45 13.05 -0.71
C ASP A 305 -17.32 11.60 -0.20
N TYR A 306 -16.08 11.11 -0.08
CA TYR A 306 -15.85 9.72 0.33
C TYR A 306 -15.81 9.53 1.85
N GLU A 307 -15.50 10.60 2.59
CA GLU A 307 -15.48 10.65 4.05
C GLU A 307 -14.54 9.63 4.69
N VAL A 308 -13.30 9.61 4.18
CA VAL A 308 -12.23 8.73 4.68
C VAL A 308 -11.02 9.51 5.20
N SER A 309 -11.04 10.84 5.15
CA SER A 309 -10.03 11.63 5.81
C SER A 309 -10.24 11.68 7.33
N SER A 310 -9.35 12.35 8.00
CA SER A 310 -9.43 12.55 9.46
C SER A 310 -8.89 13.91 9.84
N PRO A 311 -9.20 14.44 11.04
CA PRO A 311 -8.68 15.73 11.48
C PRO A 311 -7.16 15.85 11.37
N ALA A 312 -6.41 14.80 11.69
CA ALA A 312 -4.95 14.81 11.60
C ALA A 312 -4.44 14.81 10.15
N LEU A 313 -5.11 14.07 9.26
CA LEU A 313 -4.79 14.07 7.82
C LEU A 313 -5.15 15.40 7.16
N ASP A 314 -6.28 15.97 7.51
CA ASP A 314 -6.70 17.29 6.99
C ASP A 314 -5.74 18.39 7.43
N GLU A 315 -5.30 18.38 8.70
CA GLU A 315 -4.37 19.37 9.23
C GLU A 315 -2.98 19.27 8.61
N ILE A 316 -2.44 18.04 8.43
CA ILE A 316 -1.11 17.91 7.81
C ILE A 316 -1.14 18.28 6.33
N VAL A 317 -2.21 17.97 5.62
CA VAL A 317 -2.41 18.40 4.22
C VAL A 317 -2.59 19.92 4.14
N HIS A 318 -3.37 20.52 5.03
CA HIS A 318 -3.52 21.97 5.10
C HIS A 318 -2.16 22.63 5.35
N THR A 319 -1.41 22.16 6.35
CA THR A 319 -0.05 22.66 6.66
C THR A 319 0.87 22.55 5.44
N ALA A 320 0.82 21.42 4.71
CA ALA A 320 1.61 21.23 3.50
C ALA A 320 1.27 22.27 2.41
N LEU A 321 -0.02 22.50 2.18
CA LEU A 321 -0.50 23.44 1.15
C LEU A 321 -0.21 24.91 1.48
N THR A 322 0.12 25.27 2.73
CA THR A 322 0.57 26.63 3.07
C THR A 322 2.02 26.90 2.68
N SER A 323 2.82 25.85 2.44
CA SER A 323 4.20 26.00 1.98
C SER A 323 4.25 26.39 0.51
N GLN A 324 5.02 27.46 0.18
CA GLN A 324 5.28 27.87 -1.20
C GLN A 324 6.04 26.83 -2.04
N HIS A 325 6.56 25.78 -1.39
CA HIS A 325 7.32 24.71 -2.00
C HIS A 325 6.43 23.52 -2.37
N CYS A 326 5.21 23.46 -1.83
CA CYS A 326 4.22 22.44 -2.14
C CYS A 326 3.49 22.77 -3.44
N LEU A 327 3.37 21.80 -4.33
CA LEU A 327 2.59 21.89 -5.56
C LEU A 327 1.19 21.29 -5.38
N GLY A 328 1.04 20.36 -4.43
CA GLY A 328 -0.21 19.73 -4.07
C GLY A 328 0.01 18.66 -3.01
N ALA A 329 -1.01 18.37 -2.22
CA ALA A 329 -0.94 17.39 -1.15
C ALA A 329 -2.28 16.65 -0.96
N ARG A 330 -2.19 15.40 -0.45
CA ARG A 330 -3.36 14.55 -0.18
C ARG A 330 -3.04 13.43 0.80
N MET A 331 -4.08 12.92 1.49
CA MET A 331 -3.95 11.65 2.18
C MET A 331 -3.64 10.50 1.20
N THR A 332 -3.00 9.44 1.66
CA THR A 332 -2.71 8.23 0.87
C THR A 332 -3.10 6.96 1.63
N GLY A 333 -3.48 5.92 0.89
CA GLY A 333 -3.98 4.65 1.44
C GLY A 333 -5.44 4.73 1.89
N GLY A 334 -5.87 3.84 2.76
CA GLY A 334 -7.28 3.71 3.17
C GLY A 334 -7.86 4.87 3.99
N GLY A 335 -7.06 5.86 4.41
CA GLY A 335 -7.52 7.02 5.19
C GLY A 335 -7.74 6.76 6.68
N PHE A 336 -8.52 7.61 7.35
CA PHE A 336 -8.87 7.65 8.78
C PHE A 336 -7.70 7.94 9.73
N ALA A 337 -6.46 7.66 9.37
CA ALA A 337 -5.20 7.94 10.06
C ALA A 337 -4.01 7.65 9.12
N GLY A 338 -2.79 7.73 9.63
CA GLY A 338 -1.57 7.34 8.91
C GLY A 338 -0.96 8.49 8.13
N CYS A 339 -0.75 8.32 6.82
CA CYS A 339 0.06 9.24 6.02
C CYS A 339 -0.73 10.09 5.03
N ALA A 340 -0.19 11.28 4.79
CA ALA A 340 -0.42 12.07 3.59
C ALA A 340 0.85 12.10 2.72
N ILE A 341 0.72 12.51 1.47
CA ILE A 341 1.82 12.76 0.56
C ILE A 341 1.73 14.16 -0.01
N ALA A 342 2.88 14.76 -0.29
CA ALA A 342 2.98 16.04 -0.98
C ALA A 342 3.86 15.91 -2.22
N LEU A 343 3.46 16.60 -3.29
CA LEU A 343 4.29 16.88 -4.45
C LEU A 343 5.06 18.17 -4.19
N VAL A 344 6.38 18.10 -4.16
CA VAL A 344 7.26 19.20 -3.72
C VAL A 344 8.27 19.52 -4.82
N LYS A 345 8.63 20.80 -4.99
CA LYS A 345 9.71 21.21 -5.89
C LYS A 345 11.02 20.54 -5.48
N GLY A 346 11.70 19.89 -6.43
CA GLY A 346 12.83 19.00 -6.15
C GLY A 346 14.02 19.65 -5.44
N ASP A 347 14.27 20.96 -5.69
CA ASP A 347 15.34 21.74 -5.03
C ASP A 347 14.97 22.28 -3.63
N LYS A 348 13.75 21.99 -3.15
CA LYS A 348 13.15 22.54 -1.91
C LYS A 348 12.73 21.49 -0.89
N ILE A 349 13.11 20.24 -1.08
CA ILE A 349 12.68 19.10 -0.26
C ILE A 349 13.01 19.32 1.23
N ASP A 350 14.28 19.62 1.55
CA ASP A 350 14.72 19.75 2.94
C ASP A 350 14.03 20.92 3.65
N GLN A 351 13.82 22.02 2.91
CA GLN A 351 13.12 23.20 3.40
C GLN A 351 11.66 22.86 3.72
N PHE A 352 10.97 22.20 2.79
CA PHE A 352 9.60 21.75 2.97
C PHE A 352 9.47 20.79 4.17
N CYS A 353 10.33 19.77 4.27
CA CYS A 353 10.30 18.83 5.39
C CYS A 353 10.46 19.52 6.74
N THR A 354 11.37 20.50 6.79
CA THR A 354 11.59 21.31 8.01
C THR A 354 10.36 22.15 8.36
N GLU A 355 9.75 22.82 7.38
CA GLU A 355 8.53 23.62 7.57
C GLU A 355 7.38 22.77 8.10
N ILE A 356 7.15 21.58 7.56
CA ILE A 356 6.09 20.70 8.04
C ILE A 356 6.33 20.26 9.48
N LEU A 357 7.54 19.80 9.81
CA LEU A 357 7.90 19.38 11.17
C LEU A 357 7.78 20.51 12.21
N GLN A 358 7.97 21.75 11.80
CA GLN A 358 7.85 22.93 12.69
C GLN A 358 6.40 23.40 12.88
N ASN A 359 5.58 23.32 11.81
CA ASN A 359 4.28 23.95 11.77
C ASN A 359 3.10 22.99 12.00
N TYR A 360 3.26 21.71 11.66
CA TYR A 360 2.19 20.72 11.91
C TYR A 360 2.05 20.41 13.40
N GLN A 361 0.82 20.53 13.89
CA GLN A 361 0.45 20.12 15.25
C GLN A 361 -0.73 19.15 15.16
N PRO A 362 -0.57 17.91 15.67
CA PRO A 362 -1.69 16.97 15.72
C PRO A 362 -2.90 17.57 16.45
N PRO A 363 -4.11 17.50 15.86
CA PRO A 363 -5.31 18.01 16.53
C PRO A 363 -5.57 17.31 17.86
N THR A 364 -6.06 18.05 18.85
CA THR A 364 -6.42 17.48 20.17
C THR A 364 -7.52 16.42 20.10
N SER A 365 -8.36 16.47 19.06
CA SER A 365 -9.40 15.48 18.77
C SER A 365 -8.85 14.16 18.22
N GLN A 366 -7.60 14.16 17.73
CA GLN A 366 -6.91 12.96 17.22
C GLN A 366 -5.40 13.09 17.53
N PRO A 367 -4.99 12.85 18.77
CA PRO A 367 -3.59 13.00 19.18
C PRO A 367 -2.69 11.98 18.48
N ALA A 368 -1.44 12.35 18.27
CA ALA A 368 -0.43 11.44 17.75
C ALA A 368 -0.02 10.41 18.82
N GLU A 369 0.08 9.16 18.42
CA GLU A 369 0.56 8.03 19.24
C GLU A 369 2.06 7.78 19.07
N SER A 370 2.62 8.35 18.01
CA SER A 370 4.05 8.32 17.70
C SER A 370 4.50 9.67 17.12
N PRO A 371 5.80 9.98 17.13
CA PRO A 371 6.29 11.21 16.54
C PRO A 371 5.91 11.34 15.06
N THR A 372 5.49 12.52 14.66
CA THR A 372 5.32 12.89 13.25
C THR A 372 6.62 12.70 12.50
N ARG A 373 6.56 12.08 11.33
CA ARG A 373 7.72 11.89 10.45
C ARG A 373 7.43 12.47 9.07
N VAL A 374 8.42 13.17 8.52
CA VAL A 374 8.34 13.77 7.19
C VAL A 374 9.61 13.43 6.45
N PHE A 375 9.49 12.73 5.34
CA PHE A 375 10.65 12.24 4.60
C PHE A 375 10.35 12.13 3.10
N PRO A 376 11.33 12.48 2.24
CA PRO A 376 11.20 12.28 0.81
C PRO A 376 11.26 10.81 0.45
N VAL A 377 10.56 10.43 -0.60
CA VAL A 377 10.66 9.12 -1.22
C VAL A 377 10.91 9.25 -2.71
N ARG A 378 11.70 8.30 -3.23
CA ARG A 378 11.90 8.11 -4.65
C ARG A 378 11.25 6.78 -5.04
N ALA A 379 10.58 6.76 -6.21
CA ALA A 379 9.98 5.52 -6.67
C ALA A 379 11.03 4.42 -6.81
N SER A 380 10.80 3.31 -6.13
CA SER A 380 11.68 2.15 -6.03
C SER A 380 11.20 1.03 -6.97
N ALA A 381 12.06 0.02 -7.16
CA ALA A 381 11.66 -1.19 -7.87
C ALA A 381 10.75 -2.08 -7.02
N GLY A 382 9.87 -2.82 -7.67
CA GLY A 382 9.05 -3.88 -7.10
C GLY A 382 9.85 -5.02 -6.49
N ALA A 383 9.17 -6.07 -6.09
CA ALA A 383 9.76 -7.22 -5.41
C ALA A 383 10.81 -7.94 -6.25
N SER A 384 11.83 -8.48 -5.59
CA SER A 384 12.92 -9.21 -6.23
C SER A 384 13.62 -10.19 -5.28
N LEU A 385 14.26 -11.20 -5.84
CA LEU A 385 15.25 -11.98 -5.11
C LEU A 385 16.53 -11.14 -4.93
N ILE A 386 17.18 -11.33 -3.80
CA ILE A 386 18.48 -10.74 -3.48
C ILE A 386 19.54 -11.79 -3.75
N GLN A 387 20.54 -11.43 -4.54
CA GLN A 387 21.69 -12.30 -4.86
C GLN A 387 22.72 -12.32 -3.73
#